data_d2cdcf3882ae9931571b8e6b16077417
#
_entry.id   d2cdcf3882ae9931571b8e6b16077417
#
_cell.length_a   1.000
_cell.length_b   1.000
_cell.length_c   1.000
_cell.angle_alpha   90.00
_cell.angle_beta   90.00
_cell.angle_gamma   90.00
#
_symmetry.space_group_name_H-M   'P 1'
#
loop_
_entity.id
_entity.type
_entity.pdbx_description
1 polymer ?
#
loop_
_entity_poly.entity_id
_entity_poly.type
_entity_poly.pdbx_seq_one_letter_code
_entity_poly.pdbx_strand_id
1 'polypeptide(L)'
;MFKNVRLFKLDDPSVIVPDTMEAKLAERRFRPCGPLETATMGWAPPLGESTSALVHTAGDCLLVCARRQERLLPSSVVAESVDELVLEIEDREARSVGRKERRQLREQVMVELLPRAFTRSRRVSAYLDLKAGWMLVDAASNKAAEDLVELLRETIGSLPVHPPRPSQSPETIMTRWVTEGDVPAGIELGDECELRDARDERSVVRCRGQDLGGEEISTHLRAGKQVVKLALDWQERLACVLQDDLSIKRLRFADDLIDESIDDGLEDEAARFDAEFVIMTHELRGLLERIEELFGLNGGEATE
;
A
#
# COMPACT_ATOMS: atom_id res chain seq x y z
N MET A 1 -3.88 -6.98 -11.38
CA MET A 1 -3.59 -7.74 -10.13
C MET A 1 -2.79 -6.88 -9.14
N PHE A 2 -3.10 -6.94 -7.83
CA PHE A 2 -2.38 -6.24 -6.75
C PHE A 2 -1.01 -6.86 -6.50
N LYS A 3 -0.07 -6.02 -6.02
CA LYS A 3 1.33 -6.43 -5.75
C LYS A 3 1.73 -6.26 -4.29
N ASN A 4 1.20 -5.25 -3.61
CA ASN A 4 1.52 -4.96 -2.21
C ASN A 4 0.24 -4.55 -1.49
N VAL A 5 -0.24 -5.40 -0.60
CA VAL A 5 -1.54 -5.22 0.02
C VAL A 5 -1.39 -4.71 1.45
N ARG A 6 -2.07 -3.62 1.75
CA ARG A 6 -2.34 -3.13 3.11
C ARG A 6 -3.78 -3.44 3.46
N LEU A 7 -3.97 -4.05 4.62
CA LEU A 7 -5.26 -4.52 5.10
C LEU A 7 -5.90 -3.49 6.05
N PHE A 8 -7.19 -3.27 5.87
CA PHE A 8 -8.01 -2.48 6.79
C PHE A 8 -9.33 -3.22 7.02
N LYS A 9 -9.69 -3.40 8.30
CA LYS A 9 -11.00 -3.96 8.65
C LYS A 9 -12.06 -2.86 8.58
N LEU A 10 -13.21 -3.17 8.01
CA LEU A 10 -14.40 -2.31 7.99
C LEU A 10 -15.24 -2.65 9.22
N ASP A 11 -15.42 -1.68 10.13
CA ASP A 11 -16.27 -1.87 11.32
C ASP A 11 -17.76 -1.94 10.94
N ASP A 12 -18.13 -1.17 9.91
CA ASP A 12 -19.50 -1.15 9.39
C ASP A 12 -19.48 -1.03 7.86
N PRO A 13 -19.56 -2.14 7.12
CA PRO A 13 -19.65 -2.11 5.66
C PRO A 13 -20.88 -1.41 5.11
N SER A 14 -21.96 -1.26 5.91
CA SER A 14 -23.24 -0.67 5.45
C SER A 14 -23.16 0.83 5.14
N VAL A 15 -22.13 1.52 5.65
CA VAL A 15 -21.89 2.94 5.33
C VAL A 15 -21.49 3.14 3.84
N ILE A 16 -21.07 2.05 3.18
CA ILE A 16 -20.68 2.05 1.79
C ILE A 16 -21.90 1.66 0.95
N VAL A 17 -22.46 2.63 0.26
CA VAL A 17 -23.63 2.44 -0.60
C VAL A 17 -23.16 2.40 -2.06
N PRO A 18 -23.08 1.20 -2.70
CA PRO A 18 -22.52 1.05 -4.04
C PRO A 18 -23.17 1.97 -5.08
N ASP A 19 -24.48 2.09 -5.07
CA ASP A 19 -25.26 2.90 -6.02
C ASP A 19 -24.92 4.40 -5.99
N THR A 20 -24.40 4.92 -4.87
CA THR A 20 -24.04 6.34 -4.72
C THR A 20 -22.53 6.59 -4.86
N MET A 21 -21.72 5.54 -4.87
CA MET A 21 -20.26 5.66 -4.89
C MET A 21 -19.76 6.42 -6.12
N GLU A 22 -20.23 6.05 -7.32
CA GLU A 22 -19.79 6.70 -8.56
C GLU A 22 -20.02 8.23 -8.52
N ALA A 23 -21.20 8.68 -8.05
CA ALA A 23 -21.51 10.09 -7.96
C ALA A 23 -20.63 10.82 -6.94
N LYS A 24 -20.41 10.24 -5.76
CA LYS A 24 -19.55 10.82 -4.73
C LYS A 24 -18.08 10.91 -5.18
N LEU A 25 -17.58 9.86 -5.83
CA LEU A 25 -16.21 9.85 -6.37
C LEU A 25 -16.06 10.91 -7.48
N ALA A 26 -17.09 11.13 -8.29
CA ALA A 26 -17.06 12.13 -9.36
C ALA A 26 -16.86 13.57 -8.85
N GLU A 27 -17.34 13.89 -7.64
CA GLU A 27 -17.15 15.21 -7.02
C GLU A 27 -15.67 15.51 -6.73
N ARG A 28 -14.87 14.47 -6.52
CA ARG A 28 -13.43 14.56 -6.26
C ARG A 28 -12.59 13.85 -7.33
N ARG A 29 -13.07 13.94 -8.59
CA ARG A 29 -12.32 13.40 -9.73
C ARG A 29 -10.94 14.03 -9.81
N PHE A 30 -9.94 13.23 -10.16
CA PHE A 30 -8.56 13.69 -10.32
C PHE A 30 -8.48 14.86 -11.31
N ARG A 31 -7.72 15.87 -10.94
CA ARG A 31 -7.26 16.96 -11.80
C ARG A 31 -5.74 17.11 -11.68
N PRO A 32 -5.05 17.51 -12.75
CA PRO A 32 -3.61 17.83 -12.69
C PRO A 32 -3.29 18.94 -11.69
N CYS A 33 -2.05 18.96 -11.21
CA CYS A 33 -1.53 20.01 -10.34
C CYS A 33 -1.63 21.38 -11.02
N GLY A 34 -2.22 22.34 -10.35
CA GLY A 34 -2.15 23.75 -10.72
C GLY A 34 -0.70 24.28 -10.66
N PRO A 35 -0.45 25.51 -11.19
CA PRO A 35 0.91 26.06 -11.29
C PRO A 35 1.65 26.13 -9.95
N LEU A 36 0.96 26.44 -8.86
CA LEU A 36 1.54 26.62 -7.52
C LEU A 36 1.22 25.47 -6.56
N GLU A 37 0.58 24.41 -7.04
CA GLU A 37 0.31 23.24 -6.22
C GLU A 37 1.49 22.27 -6.26
N THR A 38 1.94 21.81 -5.10
CA THR A 38 3.01 20.82 -4.99
C THR A 38 2.53 19.40 -5.29
N ALA A 39 1.27 19.12 -4.98
CA ALA A 39 0.62 17.83 -5.26
C ALA A 39 -0.90 17.98 -5.33
N THR A 40 -1.54 17.07 -6.07
CA THR A 40 -2.99 16.85 -6.07
C THR A 40 -3.27 15.38 -5.96
N MET A 41 -4.46 15.02 -5.45
CA MET A 41 -4.97 13.65 -5.42
C MET A 41 -6.46 13.67 -5.70
N GLY A 42 -6.95 12.68 -6.41
CA GLY A 42 -8.36 12.54 -6.75
C GLY A 42 -8.65 11.19 -7.40
N TRP A 43 -9.92 10.91 -7.63
CA TRP A 43 -10.37 9.63 -8.16
C TRP A 43 -10.15 9.53 -9.67
N ALA A 44 -9.71 8.38 -10.12
CA ALA A 44 -9.49 8.07 -11.52
C ALA A 44 -10.10 6.69 -11.85
N PRO A 45 -10.49 6.45 -13.11
CA PRO A 45 -11.03 5.15 -13.49
C PRO A 45 -10.07 4.00 -13.17
N PRO A 46 -10.50 2.93 -12.49
CA PRO A 46 -9.61 1.80 -12.14
C PRO A 46 -9.10 1.06 -13.38
N LEU A 47 -9.88 0.97 -14.45
CA LEU A 47 -9.50 0.35 -15.71
C LEU A 47 -8.69 1.27 -16.64
N GLY A 48 -8.21 2.39 -16.16
CA GLY A 48 -7.44 3.34 -16.98
C GLY A 48 -8.34 4.23 -17.84
N GLU A 49 -7.86 4.58 -19.04
CA GLU A 49 -8.57 5.51 -19.94
C GLU A 49 -9.62 4.81 -20.83
N SER A 50 -9.70 3.48 -20.79
CA SER A 50 -10.67 2.68 -21.55
C SER A 50 -12.13 2.91 -21.08
N THR A 51 -12.32 3.39 -19.86
CA THR A 51 -13.64 3.67 -19.28
C THR A 51 -13.63 4.99 -18.50
N SER A 52 -14.81 5.60 -18.34
CA SER A 52 -14.98 6.79 -17.50
C SER A 52 -15.45 6.46 -16.09
N ALA A 53 -15.86 5.21 -15.82
CA ALA A 53 -16.37 4.77 -14.52
C ALA A 53 -15.27 4.82 -13.45
N LEU A 54 -15.59 5.40 -12.30
CA LEU A 54 -14.66 5.53 -11.16
C LEU A 54 -14.74 4.35 -10.19
N VAL A 55 -15.80 3.55 -10.32
CA VAL A 55 -16.01 2.33 -9.56
C VAL A 55 -16.12 1.16 -10.53
N HIS A 56 -15.42 0.07 -10.25
CA HIS A 56 -15.63 -1.21 -10.91
C HIS A 56 -16.16 -2.20 -9.89
N THR A 57 -17.22 -2.91 -10.22
CA THR A 57 -17.92 -3.81 -9.29
C THR A 57 -17.90 -5.23 -9.83
N ALA A 58 -17.48 -6.18 -9.00
CA ALA A 58 -17.61 -7.60 -9.27
C ALA A 58 -18.10 -8.30 -7.98
N GLY A 59 -19.30 -8.86 -8.03
CA GLY A 59 -19.98 -9.41 -6.85
C GLY A 59 -20.09 -8.38 -5.73
N ASP A 60 -19.63 -8.76 -4.54
CA ASP A 60 -19.64 -7.92 -3.33
C ASP A 60 -18.38 -7.02 -3.19
N CYS A 61 -17.55 -6.96 -4.24
CA CYS A 61 -16.30 -6.20 -4.24
C CYS A 61 -16.41 -4.93 -5.09
N LEU A 62 -16.00 -3.79 -4.53
CA LEU A 62 -15.94 -2.49 -5.20
C LEU A 62 -14.48 -2.07 -5.35
N LEU A 63 -13.99 -1.94 -6.57
CA LEU A 63 -12.65 -1.45 -6.87
C LEU A 63 -12.68 0.04 -7.19
N VAL A 64 -11.82 0.79 -6.54
CA VAL A 64 -11.61 2.23 -6.74
C VAL A 64 -10.13 2.52 -6.97
N CYS A 65 -9.82 3.62 -7.65
CA CYS A 65 -8.45 4.03 -7.91
C CYS A 65 -8.26 5.52 -7.67
N ALA A 66 -7.33 5.86 -6.81
CA ALA A 66 -6.87 7.23 -6.64
C ALA A 66 -5.64 7.50 -7.52
N ARG A 67 -5.58 8.67 -8.15
CA ARG A 67 -4.40 9.18 -8.83
C ARG A 67 -3.85 10.36 -8.05
N ARG A 68 -2.56 10.27 -7.68
CA ARG A 68 -1.81 11.35 -7.08
C ARG A 68 -0.82 11.89 -8.11
N GLN A 69 -0.76 13.19 -8.26
CA GLN A 69 0.28 13.87 -9.04
C GLN A 69 1.05 14.80 -8.12
N GLU A 70 2.36 14.79 -8.21
CA GLU A 70 3.26 15.64 -7.44
C GLU A 70 4.26 16.32 -8.36
N ARG A 71 4.66 17.55 -8.02
CA ARG A 71 5.75 18.25 -8.69
C ARG A 71 7.08 17.83 -8.11
N LEU A 72 8.03 17.51 -9.00
CA LEU A 72 9.37 17.08 -8.63
C LEU A 72 10.27 18.33 -8.55
N LEU A 73 10.34 18.93 -7.37
CA LEU A 73 11.23 20.06 -7.08
C LEU A 73 12.13 19.68 -5.90
N PRO A 74 13.35 19.15 -6.16
CA PRO A 74 14.30 18.79 -5.12
C PRO A 74 14.66 19.98 -4.24
N SER A 75 14.74 19.77 -2.94
CA SER A 75 15.13 20.82 -2.00
C SER A 75 16.54 21.35 -2.23
N SER A 76 17.43 20.54 -2.80
CA SER A 76 18.78 20.96 -3.22
C SER A 76 18.75 22.00 -4.32
N VAL A 77 17.90 21.85 -5.35
CA VAL A 77 17.74 22.84 -6.43
C VAL A 77 17.23 24.17 -5.90
N VAL A 78 16.23 24.11 -4.99
CA VAL A 78 15.72 25.32 -4.34
C VAL A 78 16.81 25.98 -3.49
N ALA A 79 17.62 25.21 -2.76
CA ALA A 79 18.70 25.75 -1.93
C ALA A 79 19.78 26.44 -2.78
N GLU A 80 20.20 25.80 -3.89
CA GLU A 80 21.19 26.37 -4.82
C GLU A 80 20.70 27.69 -5.40
N SER A 81 19.48 27.77 -5.92
CA SER A 81 18.91 29.02 -6.43
C SER A 81 18.78 30.12 -5.37
N VAL A 82 18.49 29.75 -4.13
CA VAL A 82 18.47 30.70 -3.00
C VAL A 82 19.87 31.18 -2.68
N ASP A 83 20.89 30.32 -2.69
CA ASP A 83 22.28 30.69 -2.43
C ASP A 83 22.81 31.64 -3.50
N GLU A 84 22.49 31.43 -4.79
CA GLU A 84 22.81 32.33 -5.89
C GLU A 84 22.21 33.74 -5.68
N LEU A 85 20.89 33.81 -5.34
CA LEU A 85 20.25 35.09 -5.06
C LEU A 85 20.83 35.81 -3.83
N VAL A 86 21.21 35.03 -2.80
CA VAL A 86 21.87 35.59 -1.61
C VAL A 86 23.20 36.26 -2.01
N LEU A 87 24.03 35.57 -2.79
CA LEU A 87 25.31 36.12 -3.27
C LEU A 87 25.11 37.39 -4.09
N GLU A 88 24.14 37.40 -5.01
CA GLU A 88 23.82 38.61 -5.81
C GLU A 88 23.39 39.79 -4.95
N ILE A 89 22.60 39.56 -3.90
CA ILE A 89 22.16 40.63 -3.00
C ILE A 89 23.32 41.12 -2.14
N GLU A 90 24.15 40.24 -1.61
CA GLU A 90 25.29 40.58 -0.77
C GLU A 90 26.33 41.38 -1.54
N ASP A 91 26.60 41.02 -2.79
CA ASP A 91 27.51 41.77 -3.69
C ASP A 91 26.95 43.16 -4.06
N ARG A 92 25.65 43.22 -4.40
CA ARG A 92 25.02 44.48 -4.84
C ARG A 92 24.86 45.47 -3.68
N GLU A 93 24.50 44.97 -2.50
CA GLU A 93 24.10 45.82 -1.34
C GLU A 93 25.20 45.92 -0.27
N ALA A 94 26.32 45.23 -0.43
CA ALA A 94 27.45 45.18 0.50
C ALA A 94 27.01 44.88 1.98
N ARG A 95 26.01 43.99 2.15
CA ARG A 95 25.50 43.53 3.44
C ARG A 95 25.20 42.05 3.41
N SER A 96 25.18 41.42 4.56
CA SER A 96 24.74 39.99 4.65
C SER A 96 23.22 39.84 4.68
N VAL A 97 22.74 38.75 4.06
CA VAL A 97 21.32 38.36 4.04
C VAL A 97 20.94 37.64 5.34
N GLY A 98 19.98 38.19 6.06
CA GLY A 98 19.50 37.64 7.31
C GLY A 98 18.57 36.42 7.12
N ARG A 99 18.35 35.63 8.22
CA ARG A 99 17.50 34.40 8.19
C ARG A 99 16.09 34.66 7.65
N LYS A 100 15.47 35.76 8.03
CA LYS A 100 14.10 36.13 7.60
C LYS A 100 14.05 36.39 6.10
N GLU A 101 15.01 37.15 5.59
CA GLU A 101 15.13 37.45 4.17
C GLU A 101 15.42 36.19 3.34
N ARG A 102 16.33 35.32 3.81
CA ARG A 102 16.62 34.05 3.16
C ARG A 102 15.36 33.15 3.07
N ARG A 103 14.49 33.16 4.09
CA ARG A 103 13.20 32.47 4.01
C ARG A 103 12.28 33.05 2.96
N GLN A 104 12.21 34.36 2.84
CA GLN A 104 11.43 35.05 1.79
C GLN A 104 11.95 34.73 0.38
N LEU A 105 13.27 34.75 0.20
CA LEU A 105 13.89 34.32 -1.07
C LEU A 105 13.53 32.88 -1.42
N ARG A 106 13.52 31.97 -0.41
CA ARG A 106 13.11 30.60 -0.64
C ARG A 106 11.65 30.48 -1.11
N GLU A 107 10.75 31.24 -0.50
CA GLU A 107 9.34 31.29 -0.92
C GLU A 107 9.21 31.83 -2.34
N GLN A 108 9.96 32.86 -2.70
CA GLN A 108 10.01 33.41 -4.04
C GLN A 108 10.54 32.41 -5.07
N VAL A 109 11.68 31.76 -4.80
CA VAL A 109 12.26 30.71 -5.65
C VAL A 109 11.30 29.57 -5.86
N MET A 110 10.59 29.16 -4.80
CA MET A 110 9.57 28.11 -4.90
C MET A 110 8.44 28.51 -5.86
N VAL A 111 7.93 29.73 -5.78
CA VAL A 111 6.87 30.23 -6.67
C VAL A 111 7.35 30.28 -8.11
N GLU A 112 8.61 30.59 -8.34
CA GLU A 112 9.19 30.69 -9.69
C GLU A 112 9.46 29.32 -10.31
N LEU A 113 10.04 28.38 -9.53
CA LEU A 113 10.46 27.09 -10.05
C LEU A 113 9.32 26.08 -10.13
N LEU A 114 8.33 26.15 -9.21
CA LEU A 114 7.27 25.17 -9.12
C LEU A 114 6.47 25.00 -10.43
N PRO A 115 6.08 26.05 -11.15
CA PRO A 115 5.36 25.91 -12.42
C PRO A 115 6.15 25.17 -13.51
N ARG A 116 7.48 25.22 -13.45
CA ARG A 116 8.40 24.61 -14.42
C ARG A 116 8.85 23.22 -14.01
N ALA A 117 8.55 22.80 -12.77
CA ALA A 117 8.95 21.50 -12.25
C ALA A 117 8.21 20.36 -12.98
N PHE A 118 8.92 19.27 -13.27
CA PHE A 118 8.32 18.05 -13.80
C PHE A 118 7.26 17.52 -12.84
N THR A 119 6.29 16.81 -13.39
CA THR A 119 5.26 16.14 -12.59
C THR A 119 5.43 14.65 -12.66
N ARG A 120 5.14 13.96 -11.54
CA ARG A 120 5.07 12.51 -11.47
C ARG A 120 3.69 12.10 -10.98
N SER A 121 3.05 11.22 -11.75
CA SER A 121 1.77 10.63 -11.34
C SER A 121 1.98 9.21 -10.83
N ARG A 122 1.21 8.85 -9.79
CA ARG A 122 1.09 7.49 -9.26
C ARG A 122 -0.38 7.15 -9.11
N ARG A 123 -0.71 5.88 -9.31
CA ARG A 123 -2.03 5.33 -9.07
C ARG A 123 -1.94 4.43 -7.84
N VAL A 124 -2.95 4.48 -7.01
CA VAL A 124 -3.13 3.59 -5.86
C VAL A 124 -4.55 3.06 -5.96
N SER A 125 -4.70 1.76 -6.05
CA SER A 125 -5.99 1.10 -6.14
C SER A 125 -6.35 0.48 -4.79
N ALA A 126 -7.64 0.42 -4.52
CA ALA A 126 -8.18 -0.31 -3.39
C ALA A 126 -9.46 -1.01 -3.77
N TYR A 127 -9.70 -2.19 -3.21
CA TYR A 127 -11.03 -2.75 -3.27
C TYR A 127 -11.61 -2.94 -1.87
N LEU A 128 -12.93 -2.83 -1.79
CA LEU A 128 -13.72 -3.02 -0.59
C LEU A 128 -14.52 -4.30 -0.78
N ASP A 129 -14.25 -5.30 0.05
CA ASP A 129 -15.05 -6.52 0.15
C ASP A 129 -16.13 -6.29 1.20
N LEU A 130 -17.31 -5.96 0.75
CA LEU A 130 -18.42 -5.61 1.64
C LEU A 130 -18.95 -6.81 2.41
N LYS A 131 -18.80 -8.02 1.85
CA LYS A 131 -19.23 -9.26 2.48
C LYS A 131 -18.26 -9.72 3.58
N ALA A 132 -16.96 -9.68 3.29
CA ALA A 132 -15.94 -10.08 4.25
C ALA A 132 -15.57 -8.95 5.24
N GLY A 133 -16.00 -7.72 4.98
CA GLY A 133 -15.71 -6.56 5.83
C GLY A 133 -14.25 -6.13 5.78
N TRP A 134 -13.64 -6.17 4.60
CA TRP A 134 -12.25 -5.76 4.39
C TRP A 134 -12.11 -4.69 3.31
N MET A 135 -11.17 -3.80 3.53
CA MET A 135 -10.63 -2.91 2.50
C MET A 135 -9.16 -3.26 2.28
N LEU A 136 -8.81 -3.58 1.05
CA LEU A 136 -7.44 -3.91 0.64
C LEU A 136 -6.91 -2.81 -0.27
N VAL A 137 -5.74 -2.25 0.09
CA VAL A 137 -5.11 -1.17 -0.65
C VAL A 137 -3.81 -1.65 -1.27
N ASP A 138 -3.67 -1.54 -2.61
CA ASP A 138 -2.41 -1.85 -3.30
C ASP A 138 -1.39 -0.72 -3.11
N ALA A 139 -0.69 -0.77 -1.99
CA ALA A 139 0.29 0.24 -1.62
C ALA A 139 1.55 -0.37 -0.98
N ALA A 140 2.72 0.05 -1.46
CA ALA A 140 3.99 -0.37 -0.89
C ALA A 140 4.30 0.28 0.47
N SER A 141 3.73 1.46 0.77
CA SER A 141 3.94 2.20 2.01
C SER A 141 2.65 2.47 2.76
N ASN A 142 2.72 2.58 4.09
CA ASN A 142 1.60 2.97 4.94
C ASN A 142 1.01 4.31 4.52
N LYS A 143 1.89 5.30 4.30
CA LYS A 143 1.46 6.64 3.91
C LYS A 143 0.60 6.65 2.63
N ALA A 144 0.96 5.88 1.61
CA ALA A 144 0.18 5.83 0.37
C ALA A 144 -1.19 5.18 0.58
N ALA A 145 -1.28 4.17 1.47
CA ALA A 145 -2.54 3.56 1.83
C ALA A 145 -3.42 4.50 2.67
N GLU A 146 -2.84 5.16 3.67
CA GLU A 146 -3.51 6.14 4.52
C GLU A 146 -4.01 7.35 3.72
N ASP A 147 -3.21 7.87 2.78
CA ASP A 147 -3.62 8.96 1.88
C ASP A 147 -4.88 8.57 1.06
N LEU A 148 -4.98 7.29 0.61
CA LEU A 148 -6.16 6.81 -0.11
C LEU A 148 -7.36 6.62 0.83
N VAL A 149 -7.16 6.03 2.00
CA VAL A 149 -8.20 5.85 3.03
C VAL A 149 -8.79 7.20 3.42
N GLU A 150 -7.94 8.22 3.62
CA GLU A 150 -8.38 9.57 3.98
C GLU A 150 -9.17 10.21 2.84
N LEU A 151 -8.68 10.11 1.59
CA LEU A 151 -9.43 10.60 0.42
C LEU A 151 -10.81 9.95 0.33
N LEU A 152 -10.91 8.63 0.58
CA LEU A 152 -12.19 7.92 0.54
C LEU A 152 -13.12 8.38 1.68
N ARG A 153 -12.59 8.50 2.90
CA ARG A 153 -13.33 9.01 4.06
C ARG A 153 -13.91 10.39 3.80
N GLU A 154 -13.10 11.31 3.28
CA GLU A 154 -13.53 12.65 2.93
C GLU A 154 -14.58 12.67 1.80
N THR A 155 -14.51 11.69 0.88
CA THR A 155 -15.42 11.61 -0.26
C THR A 155 -16.80 11.08 0.16
N ILE A 156 -16.86 10.03 0.96
CA ILE A 156 -18.13 9.39 1.34
C ILE A 156 -18.70 9.94 2.67
N GLY A 157 -17.90 10.76 3.40
CA GLY A 157 -18.31 11.41 4.65
C GLY A 157 -18.01 10.60 5.91
N SER A 158 -17.95 9.29 5.83
CA SER A 158 -17.58 8.38 6.92
C SER A 158 -17.01 7.09 6.36
N LEU A 159 -15.91 6.63 6.93
CA LEU A 159 -15.29 5.33 6.61
C LEU A 159 -14.67 4.78 7.90
N PRO A 160 -15.41 4.00 8.68
CA PRO A 160 -14.91 3.38 9.89
C PRO A 160 -14.04 2.18 9.53
N VAL A 161 -12.74 2.42 9.40
CA VAL A 161 -11.73 1.40 9.12
C VAL A 161 -10.55 1.53 10.05
N HIS A 162 -9.95 0.41 10.36
CA HIS A 162 -8.72 0.34 11.15
C HIS A 162 -7.78 -0.75 10.61
N PRO A 163 -6.46 -0.65 10.83
CA PRO A 163 -5.53 -1.76 10.57
C PRO A 163 -5.93 -3.02 11.34
N PRO A 164 -5.54 -4.23 10.86
CA PRO A 164 -5.78 -5.47 11.59
C PRO A 164 -5.27 -5.38 13.03
N ARG A 165 -6.02 -5.96 13.97
CA ARG A 165 -5.65 -6.03 15.39
C ARG A 165 -5.51 -7.49 15.80
N PRO A 166 -4.34 -8.10 15.62
CA PRO A 166 -4.13 -9.50 15.97
C PRO A 166 -4.16 -9.69 17.49
N SER A 167 -4.82 -10.75 17.95
CA SER A 167 -4.83 -11.14 19.36
C SER A 167 -3.52 -11.84 19.78
N GLN A 168 -2.75 -12.31 18.80
CA GLN A 168 -1.44 -12.92 18.98
C GLN A 168 -0.42 -12.20 18.12
N SER A 169 0.79 -11.99 18.65
CA SER A 169 1.89 -11.32 17.92
C SER A 169 2.24 -12.07 16.64
N PRO A 170 2.16 -11.44 15.47
CA PRO A 170 2.53 -12.06 14.21
C PRO A 170 3.99 -12.54 14.19
N GLU A 171 4.90 -11.78 14.80
CA GLU A 171 6.32 -12.17 14.92
C GLU A 171 6.47 -13.47 15.70
N THR A 172 5.70 -13.65 16.77
CA THR A 172 5.75 -14.88 17.59
C THR A 172 5.26 -16.07 16.79
N ILE A 173 4.15 -15.92 16.06
CA ILE A 173 3.57 -16.98 15.24
C ILE A 173 4.51 -17.35 14.10
N MET A 174 4.99 -16.38 13.33
CA MET A 174 5.92 -16.61 12.22
C MET A 174 7.25 -17.22 12.71
N THR A 175 7.74 -16.79 13.88
CA THR A 175 8.94 -17.38 14.50
C THR A 175 8.73 -18.86 14.83
N ARG A 176 7.58 -19.23 15.40
CA ARG A 176 7.22 -20.62 15.69
C ARG A 176 7.17 -21.47 14.43
N TRP A 177 6.58 -20.97 13.34
CA TRP A 177 6.56 -21.71 12.07
C TRP A 177 7.95 -22.06 11.57
N VAL A 178 8.92 -21.12 11.70
CA VAL A 178 10.29 -21.36 11.27
C VAL A 178 11.08 -22.25 12.25
N THR A 179 10.83 -22.11 13.57
CA THR A 179 11.60 -22.87 14.59
C THR A 179 11.10 -24.29 14.81
N GLU A 180 9.80 -24.49 14.80
CA GLU A 180 9.15 -25.77 15.16
C GLU A 180 8.65 -26.52 13.93
N GLY A 181 8.58 -25.86 12.77
CA GLY A 181 7.99 -26.43 11.55
C GLY A 181 6.48 -26.63 11.66
N ASP A 182 5.83 -26.03 12.68
CA ASP A 182 4.39 -26.09 12.89
C ASP A 182 3.66 -25.11 11.95
N VAL A 183 3.84 -25.34 10.65
CA VAL A 183 3.24 -24.52 9.60
C VAL A 183 1.81 -25.01 9.35
N PRO A 184 0.81 -24.10 9.36
CA PRO A 184 -0.57 -24.48 9.14
C PRO A 184 -0.81 -25.10 7.76
N ALA A 185 -1.76 -26.03 7.67
CA ALA A 185 -2.12 -26.64 6.39
C ALA A 185 -2.50 -25.61 5.34
N GLY A 186 -2.01 -25.80 4.11
CA GLY A 186 -2.20 -24.90 2.98
C GLY A 186 -1.22 -23.73 2.92
N ILE A 187 -0.29 -23.62 3.88
CA ILE A 187 0.82 -22.66 3.85
C ILE A 187 2.12 -23.43 3.72
N GLU A 188 2.97 -23.01 2.79
CA GLU A 188 4.35 -23.48 2.69
C GLU A 188 5.30 -22.30 2.93
N LEU A 189 6.42 -22.57 3.60
CA LEU A 189 7.45 -21.54 3.80
C LEU A 189 8.27 -21.40 2.52
N GLY A 190 8.45 -20.15 2.08
CA GLY A 190 9.38 -19.84 1.01
C GLY A 190 10.83 -19.82 1.49
N ASP A 191 11.70 -19.25 0.66
CA ASP A 191 13.16 -19.20 0.85
C ASP A 191 13.67 -17.85 1.38
N GLU A 192 12.78 -16.98 1.88
CA GLU A 192 13.16 -15.65 2.34
C GLU A 192 12.53 -15.30 3.68
N CYS A 193 13.35 -14.76 4.60
CA CYS A 193 12.87 -14.16 5.85
C CYS A 193 13.72 -12.95 6.26
N GLU A 194 13.11 -12.06 7.06
CA GLU A 194 13.81 -11.02 7.80
C GLU A 194 13.64 -11.25 9.29
N LEU A 195 14.78 -11.30 10.00
CA LEU A 195 14.83 -11.49 11.45
C LEU A 195 15.23 -10.18 12.10
N ARG A 196 14.58 -9.80 13.20
CA ARG A 196 14.86 -8.59 13.97
C ARG A 196 15.02 -8.92 15.45
N ASP A 197 15.95 -8.23 16.12
CA ASP A 197 16.09 -8.35 17.56
C ASP A 197 14.99 -7.56 18.27
N ALA A 198 14.29 -8.19 19.20
CA ALA A 198 13.21 -7.54 19.95
C ALA A 198 13.68 -6.37 20.84
N ARG A 199 14.99 -6.31 21.16
CA ARG A 199 15.60 -5.27 22.01
C ARG A 199 16.31 -4.18 21.22
N ASP A 200 16.73 -4.47 19.97
CA ASP A 200 17.38 -3.50 19.08
C ASP A 200 16.86 -3.68 17.65
N GLU A 201 15.89 -2.85 17.27
CA GLU A 201 15.27 -2.88 15.95
C GLU A 201 16.24 -2.67 14.78
N ARG A 202 17.44 -2.13 15.04
CA ARG A 202 18.50 -1.95 14.04
C ARG A 202 19.28 -3.25 13.77
N SER A 203 19.20 -4.22 14.68
CA SER A 203 19.84 -5.53 14.54
C SER A 203 19.00 -6.45 13.67
N VAL A 204 19.18 -6.35 12.34
CA VAL A 204 18.39 -7.04 11.32
C VAL A 204 19.24 -8.03 10.55
N VAL A 205 18.72 -9.23 10.32
CA VAL A 205 19.27 -10.25 9.42
C VAL A 205 18.28 -10.50 8.30
N ARG A 206 18.75 -10.50 7.06
CA ARG A 206 17.93 -10.80 5.87
C ARG A 206 18.48 -12.02 5.19
N CYS A 207 17.65 -13.04 5.06
CA CYS A 207 17.94 -14.30 4.41
C CYS A 207 17.16 -14.41 3.12
N ARG A 208 17.81 -14.84 2.05
CA ARG A 208 17.17 -15.06 0.75
C ARG A 208 17.81 -16.26 0.07
N GLY A 209 16.99 -17.09 -0.62
CA GLY A 209 17.45 -18.29 -1.29
C GLY A 209 18.04 -19.30 -0.29
N GLN A 210 17.49 -19.37 0.92
CA GLN A 210 17.98 -20.18 2.01
C GLN A 210 16.91 -21.16 2.48
N ASP A 211 17.32 -22.33 2.92
CA ASP A 211 16.46 -23.21 3.71
C ASP A 211 16.22 -22.57 5.09
N LEU A 212 14.97 -22.16 5.35
CA LEU A 212 14.59 -21.49 6.59
C LEU A 212 14.68 -22.41 7.82
N GLY A 213 14.70 -23.74 7.64
CA GLY A 213 14.98 -24.74 8.68
C GLY A 213 16.46 -24.92 9.00
N GLY A 214 17.37 -24.28 8.26
CA GLY A 214 18.81 -24.39 8.38
C GLY A 214 19.38 -23.92 9.72
N GLU A 215 20.56 -24.46 10.08
CA GLU A 215 21.25 -24.14 11.35
C GLU A 215 21.62 -22.66 11.48
N GLU A 216 21.89 -21.98 10.36
CA GLU A 216 22.22 -20.56 10.35
C GLU A 216 21.07 -19.69 10.87
N ILE A 217 19.85 -19.95 10.39
CA ILE A 217 18.64 -19.24 10.81
C ILE A 217 18.29 -19.61 12.25
N SER A 218 18.35 -20.90 12.58
CA SER A 218 18.10 -21.41 13.94
C SER A 218 19.04 -20.74 14.96
N THR A 219 20.29 -20.47 14.61
CA THR A 219 21.25 -19.79 15.49
C THR A 219 20.80 -18.36 15.82
N HIS A 220 20.30 -17.62 14.84
CA HIS A 220 19.78 -16.27 15.05
C HIS A 220 18.50 -16.27 15.92
N LEU A 221 17.60 -17.22 15.69
CA LEU A 221 16.37 -17.38 16.46
C LEU A 221 16.65 -17.76 17.91
N ARG A 222 17.58 -18.69 18.17
CA ARG A 222 18.07 -19.02 19.53
C ARG A 222 18.73 -17.81 20.23
N ALA A 223 19.34 -16.90 19.48
CA ALA A 223 19.90 -15.66 20.02
C ALA A 223 18.84 -14.61 20.37
N GLY A 224 17.54 -14.90 20.17
CA GLY A 224 16.41 -14.04 20.55
C GLY A 224 15.89 -13.12 19.44
N LYS A 225 16.31 -13.33 18.20
CA LYS A 225 15.67 -12.65 17.06
C LYS A 225 14.32 -13.27 16.74
N GLN A 226 13.41 -12.45 16.23
CA GLN A 226 12.07 -12.84 15.80
C GLN A 226 11.90 -12.63 14.30
N VAL A 227 11.06 -13.45 13.68
CA VAL A 227 10.71 -13.32 12.26
C VAL A 227 9.74 -12.16 12.11
N VAL A 228 10.13 -11.13 11.36
CA VAL A 228 9.30 -9.95 11.07
C VAL A 228 8.83 -9.88 9.61
N LYS A 229 9.44 -10.70 8.74
CA LYS A 229 8.97 -10.93 7.37
C LYS A 229 9.22 -12.37 7.00
N LEU A 230 8.25 -12.98 6.35
CA LEU A 230 8.29 -14.39 5.96
C LEU A 230 7.70 -14.57 4.57
N ALA A 231 8.48 -15.17 3.67
CA ALA A 231 7.96 -15.61 2.38
C ALA A 231 7.08 -16.85 2.57
N LEU A 232 5.90 -16.81 1.97
CA LEU A 232 4.89 -17.85 2.08
C LEU A 232 4.35 -18.19 0.69
N ASP A 233 4.02 -19.44 0.49
CA ASP A 233 3.14 -19.92 -0.57
C ASP A 233 1.81 -20.38 0.03
N TRP A 234 0.71 -19.96 -0.56
CA TRP A 234 -0.63 -20.29 -0.15
C TRP A 234 -1.26 -21.22 -1.19
N GLN A 235 -1.42 -22.51 -0.83
CA GLN A 235 -2.09 -23.55 -1.63
C GLN A 235 -1.56 -23.67 -3.07
N GLU A 236 -0.29 -23.36 -3.32
CA GLU A 236 0.30 -23.27 -4.66
C GLU A 236 -0.43 -22.28 -5.60
N ARG A 237 -1.30 -21.41 -5.05
CA ARG A 237 -2.13 -20.46 -5.81
C ARG A 237 -1.61 -19.03 -5.71
N LEU A 238 -1.02 -18.65 -4.59
CA LEU A 238 -0.34 -17.36 -4.47
C LEU A 238 0.86 -17.39 -3.53
N ALA A 239 1.92 -16.74 -4.00
CA ALA A 239 3.13 -16.52 -3.24
C ALA A 239 3.21 -15.06 -2.78
N CYS A 240 3.67 -14.83 -1.55
CA CYS A 240 3.81 -13.50 -0.98
C CYS A 240 4.87 -13.42 0.12
N VAL A 241 5.10 -12.22 0.64
CA VAL A 241 5.84 -12.00 1.88
C VAL A 241 4.92 -11.35 2.89
N LEU A 242 4.58 -12.09 3.94
CA LEU A 242 3.84 -11.60 5.08
C LEU A 242 4.77 -10.82 6.01
N GLN A 243 4.32 -9.66 6.54
CA GLN A 243 5.06 -8.83 7.47
C GLN A 243 4.44 -8.86 8.89
N ASP A 244 5.19 -8.38 9.86
CA ASP A 244 4.77 -8.26 11.28
C ASP A 244 3.52 -7.38 11.48
N ASP A 245 3.24 -6.45 10.57
CA ASP A 245 2.02 -5.64 10.53
C ASP A 245 0.89 -6.25 9.69
N LEU A 246 1.00 -7.54 9.35
CA LEU A 246 0.09 -8.30 8.48
C LEU A 246 -0.05 -7.73 7.07
N SER A 247 0.82 -6.82 6.66
CA SER A 247 0.85 -6.42 5.25
C SER A 247 1.46 -7.51 4.38
N ILE A 248 0.92 -7.65 3.19
CA ILE A 248 1.32 -8.64 2.19
C ILE A 248 2.14 -7.93 1.12
N LYS A 249 3.36 -8.39 0.87
CA LYS A 249 4.27 -7.81 -0.12
C LYS A 249 4.60 -8.81 -1.21
N ARG A 250 4.93 -8.28 -2.38
CA ARG A 250 5.36 -9.08 -3.55
C ARG A 250 4.39 -10.21 -3.87
N LEU A 251 3.09 -9.90 -3.75
CA LEU A 251 2.03 -10.83 -4.09
C LEU A 251 2.14 -11.26 -5.55
N ARG A 252 2.12 -12.55 -5.79
CA ARG A 252 2.12 -13.19 -7.11
C ARG A 252 1.08 -14.29 -7.10
N PHE A 253 0.28 -14.32 -8.12
CA PHE A 253 -0.67 -15.40 -8.38
C PHE A 253 -0.01 -16.45 -9.26
N ALA A 254 -0.38 -17.69 -9.12
CA ALA A 254 0.10 -18.77 -9.96
C ALA A 254 -0.27 -18.52 -11.43
N ASP A 255 0.60 -18.93 -12.35
CA ASP A 255 0.44 -18.62 -13.76
C ASP A 255 -0.81 -19.29 -14.36
N ASP A 256 -1.17 -20.48 -13.90
CA ASP A 256 -2.38 -21.21 -14.32
C ASP A 256 -3.67 -20.44 -14.00
N LEU A 257 -3.74 -19.73 -12.88
CA LEU A 257 -4.88 -18.87 -12.54
C LEU A 257 -5.03 -17.69 -13.50
N ILE A 258 -3.92 -17.19 -13.99
CA ILE A 258 -3.90 -16.08 -14.95
C ILE A 258 -4.24 -16.61 -16.34
N ASP A 259 -3.70 -17.78 -16.71
CA ASP A 259 -3.92 -18.40 -18.00
C ASP A 259 -5.38 -18.85 -18.18
N GLU A 260 -6.04 -19.35 -17.14
CA GLU A 260 -7.49 -19.63 -17.14
C GLU A 260 -8.31 -18.38 -17.53
N SER A 261 -7.91 -17.18 -17.08
CA SER A 261 -8.58 -15.93 -17.43
C SER A 261 -8.34 -15.51 -18.91
N ILE A 262 -7.27 -16.01 -19.52
CA ILE A 262 -6.89 -15.68 -20.91
C ILE A 262 -7.50 -16.67 -21.90
N ASP A 263 -7.63 -17.94 -21.52
CA ASP A 263 -8.03 -19.05 -22.41
C ASP A 263 -9.54 -19.01 -22.77
N ASP A 264 -10.34 -18.23 -22.06
CA ASP A 264 -11.78 -18.01 -22.36
C ASP A 264 -12.04 -17.18 -23.63
N GLY A 265 -11.01 -16.90 -24.45
CA GLY A 265 -11.15 -16.19 -25.71
C GLY A 265 -11.64 -14.76 -25.59
N LEU A 266 -11.39 -14.13 -24.43
CA LEU A 266 -11.79 -12.75 -24.16
C LEU A 266 -10.92 -11.79 -24.98
N GLU A 267 -11.45 -11.35 -26.13
CA GLU A 267 -10.80 -10.33 -26.97
C GLU A 267 -10.88 -8.92 -26.37
N ASP A 268 -11.79 -8.70 -25.39
CA ASP A 268 -12.02 -7.41 -24.74
C ASP A 268 -11.19 -7.26 -23.48
N GLU A 269 -10.36 -6.21 -23.44
CA GLU A 269 -9.52 -5.83 -22.28
C GLU A 269 -10.34 -5.63 -20.99
N ALA A 270 -11.57 -5.12 -21.10
CA ALA A 270 -12.45 -4.92 -19.94
C ALA A 270 -12.95 -6.26 -19.37
N ALA A 271 -13.33 -7.20 -20.22
CA ALA A 271 -13.77 -8.53 -19.80
C ALA A 271 -12.63 -9.32 -19.14
N ARG A 272 -11.43 -9.23 -19.72
CA ARG A 272 -10.22 -9.82 -19.12
C ARG A 272 -9.92 -9.22 -17.74
N PHE A 273 -9.99 -7.90 -17.60
CA PHE A 273 -9.79 -7.24 -16.33
C PHE A 273 -10.82 -7.69 -15.28
N ASP A 274 -12.09 -7.84 -15.68
CA ASP A 274 -13.16 -8.32 -14.81
C ASP A 274 -12.86 -9.73 -14.29
N ALA A 275 -12.49 -10.65 -15.17
CA ALA A 275 -12.10 -12.02 -14.82
C ALA A 275 -10.88 -12.03 -13.85
N GLU A 276 -9.82 -11.29 -14.17
CA GLU A 276 -8.65 -11.15 -13.31
C GLU A 276 -9.00 -10.58 -11.94
N PHE A 277 -9.94 -9.62 -11.87
CA PHE A 277 -10.37 -9.03 -10.61
C PHE A 277 -11.18 -10.01 -9.77
N VAL A 278 -12.07 -10.78 -10.37
CA VAL A 278 -12.84 -11.84 -9.69
C VAL A 278 -11.90 -12.90 -9.09
N ILE A 279 -10.93 -13.40 -9.88
CA ILE A 279 -9.95 -14.37 -9.41
C ILE A 279 -9.15 -13.78 -8.24
N MET A 280 -8.62 -12.58 -8.39
CA MET A 280 -7.83 -11.90 -7.37
C MET A 280 -8.62 -11.76 -6.05
N THR A 281 -9.85 -11.30 -6.09
CA THR A 281 -10.68 -11.10 -4.90
C THR A 281 -11.05 -12.41 -4.24
N HIS A 282 -11.29 -13.47 -5.02
CA HIS A 282 -11.57 -14.81 -4.51
C HIS A 282 -10.37 -15.38 -3.75
N GLU A 283 -9.19 -15.38 -4.35
CA GLU A 283 -7.97 -15.92 -3.74
C GLU A 283 -7.57 -15.12 -2.48
N LEU A 284 -7.63 -13.79 -2.56
CA LEU A 284 -7.31 -12.96 -1.40
C LEU A 284 -8.30 -13.14 -0.26
N ARG A 285 -9.58 -13.37 -0.54
CA ARG A 285 -10.58 -13.66 0.49
C ARG A 285 -10.23 -14.96 1.23
N GLY A 286 -9.90 -16.03 0.52
CA GLY A 286 -9.48 -17.29 1.15
C GLY A 286 -8.21 -17.15 2.02
N LEU A 287 -7.22 -16.41 1.52
CA LEU A 287 -6.01 -16.10 2.31
C LEU A 287 -6.35 -15.26 3.55
N LEU A 288 -7.23 -14.26 3.44
CA LEU A 288 -7.62 -13.39 4.55
C LEU A 288 -8.40 -14.16 5.63
N GLU A 289 -9.33 -15.02 5.26
CA GLU A 289 -10.04 -15.91 6.19
C GLU A 289 -9.04 -16.74 7.00
N ARG A 290 -8.00 -17.24 6.35
CA ARG A 290 -6.94 -17.99 7.03
C ARG A 290 -6.08 -17.12 7.93
N ILE A 291 -5.72 -15.91 7.51
CA ILE A 291 -4.99 -14.94 8.33
C ILE A 291 -5.84 -14.54 9.55
N GLU A 292 -7.14 -14.32 9.39
CA GLU A 292 -8.06 -14.03 10.51
C GLU A 292 -8.04 -15.14 11.58
N GLU A 293 -8.09 -16.39 11.15
CA GLU A 293 -8.02 -17.55 12.07
C GLU A 293 -6.67 -17.64 12.79
N LEU A 294 -5.57 -17.55 12.02
CA LEU A 294 -4.22 -17.77 12.53
C LEU A 294 -3.75 -16.70 13.50
N PHE A 295 -4.14 -15.43 13.28
CA PHE A 295 -3.72 -14.30 14.09
C PHE A 295 -4.81 -13.77 15.02
N GLY A 296 -5.99 -14.40 15.01
CA GLY A 296 -7.08 -14.06 15.90
C GLY A 296 -7.64 -12.66 15.66
N LEU A 297 -7.94 -12.31 14.39
CA LEU A 297 -8.45 -10.98 14.04
C LEU A 297 -9.96 -10.83 14.31
N ASN A 298 -10.68 -11.91 14.50
CA ASN A 298 -12.13 -11.94 14.75
C ASN A 298 -12.52 -11.76 16.24
N GLY A 299 -11.55 -11.58 17.13
CA GLY A 299 -11.73 -11.53 18.59
C GLY A 299 -11.87 -10.14 19.21
N GLY A 300 -12.22 -9.13 18.46
CA GLY A 300 -12.33 -7.75 18.96
C GLY A 300 -13.72 -7.41 19.50
N GLU A 301 -14.28 -8.13 20.45
CA GLU A 301 -15.14 -7.48 21.43
C GLU A 301 -14.24 -6.62 22.32
N ALA A 302 -14.43 -5.30 22.21
CA ALA A 302 -13.81 -4.36 23.13
C ALA A 302 -14.17 -4.76 24.55
N THR A 303 -13.22 -5.30 25.30
CA THR A 303 -13.30 -5.26 26.75
C THR A 303 -13.05 -3.81 27.14
N GLU A 304 -14.10 -3.16 27.65
CA GLU A 304 -14.07 -1.86 28.31
C GLU A 304 -13.01 -1.75 29.40
#